data_cf8f63e8b7e3a84c8059efca4ebae7f9
#
_entry.id   cf8f63e8b7e3a84c8059efca4ebae7f9
#
_cell.length_a   1.000
_cell.length_b   1.000
_cell.length_c   1.000
_cell.angle_alpha   90.00
_cell.angle_beta   90.00
_cell.angle_gamma   90.00
#
_symmetry.space_group_name_H-M   'P 1'
#
loop_
_entity.id
_entity.type
_entity.pdbx_description
1 polymer ?
#
loop_
_entity_poly.entity_id
_entity_poly.type
_entity_poly.pdbx_seq_one_letter_code
_entity_poly.pdbx_strand_id
1 'polypeptide(L)'
;MTPSPPLTIVGAGLAGALLATLLARRGWSVDVFEKRPDPRSRGYEGGRSINLALAERGLHALRLAGLQDAVMAQAVMMRGRMVHPLGGESQLLRYGRDDSEVIWSVHRGRLNIAMLDAAEAAGARLHFCQRLDGVDFSARRATFVNDHDRVRRDHDFAVLLGCDGAGSGLRAAMAPHVALGESFEPLGHGYKELEIPPAADGGFRIEGNALHIWPRGGYMCIALPNTERTFTVTLFLPNEGEPSFATLPDLRAARAFFERDFADALPLIPDFDADWTNNPTGALGTLRLRNWRLDDRAVLLGDAAHAMVPFHGQGMNCAFEDCVALDRHIGEAAGFGAAFEAFEAERRPNAEAIQAMALENYVEMRDRVDDADFLLQRALERLLADRHPGRFVPRYSMVSFLRTPYATAFERGKVQXLAAADAAVLARLAPLE
;
A
#
# COMPACT_ATOMS: atom_id res chain seq x y z
N MET A 1 -31.37 27.86 11.25
CA MET A 1 -31.10 26.41 11.24
C MET A 1 -29.64 26.22 11.58
N THR A 2 -29.33 25.46 12.63
CA THR A 2 -27.95 25.08 12.92
C THR A 2 -27.47 24.18 11.77
N PRO A 3 -26.27 24.42 11.20
CA PRO A 3 -25.76 23.53 10.15
C PRO A 3 -25.64 22.10 10.68
N SER A 4 -25.93 21.13 9.84
CA SER A 4 -25.72 19.73 10.21
C SER A 4 -24.24 19.48 10.52
N PRO A 5 -23.93 18.67 11.52
CA PRO A 5 -22.53 18.35 11.81
C PRO A 5 -21.83 17.74 10.60
N PRO A 6 -20.54 17.98 10.42
CA PRO A 6 -19.80 17.49 9.25
C PRO A 6 -19.52 15.99 9.32
N LEU A 7 -19.21 15.40 8.16
CA LEU A 7 -18.53 14.11 8.10
C LEU A 7 -17.09 14.38 8.56
N THR A 8 -16.62 13.61 9.51
CA THR A 8 -15.33 13.86 10.12
C THR A 8 -14.37 12.70 9.83
N ILE A 9 -13.28 13.01 9.14
CA ILE A 9 -12.24 12.05 8.79
C ILE A 9 -11.09 12.18 9.81
N VAL A 10 -10.68 11.05 10.38
CA VAL A 10 -9.53 10.99 11.27
C VAL A 10 -8.35 10.44 10.45
N GLY A 11 -7.31 11.29 10.28
CA GLY A 11 -6.14 10.98 9.48
C GLY A 11 -6.16 11.64 8.10
N ALA A 12 -5.16 12.45 7.79
CA ALA A 12 -4.99 13.11 6.49
C ALA A 12 -3.87 12.48 5.65
N GLY A 13 -3.69 11.17 5.80
CA GLY A 13 -2.84 10.39 4.91
C GLY A 13 -3.50 10.24 3.54
N LEU A 14 -2.95 9.38 2.70
CA LEU A 14 -3.43 9.22 1.32
C LEU A 14 -4.93 8.87 1.26
N ALA A 15 -5.37 7.90 2.07
CA ALA A 15 -6.78 7.50 2.08
C ALA A 15 -7.69 8.63 2.57
N GLY A 16 -7.32 9.30 3.68
CA GLY A 16 -8.15 10.37 4.24
C GLY A 16 -8.27 11.56 3.29
N ALA A 17 -7.17 11.96 2.65
CA ALA A 17 -7.18 13.06 1.69
C ALA A 17 -8.02 12.72 0.44
N LEU A 18 -7.91 11.49 -0.06
CA LEU A 18 -8.73 11.05 -1.20
C LEU A 18 -10.21 11.02 -0.83
N LEU A 19 -10.55 10.41 0.29
CA LEU A 19 -11.94 10.31 0.74
C LEU A 19 -12.53 11.71 0.95
N ALA A 20 -11.76 12.62 1.56
CA ALA A 20 -12.19 14.02 1.74
C ALA A 20 -12.52 14.67 0.40
N THR A 21 -11.67 14.47 -0.61
CA THR A 21 -11.88 15.01 -1.95
C THR A 21 -13.19 14.48 -2.54
N LEU A 22 -13.40 13.16 -2.50
CA LEU A 22 -14.59 12.53 -3.09
C LEU A 22 -15.87 13.02 -2.41
N LEU A 23 -15.90 13.01 -1.08
CA LEU A 23 -17.09 13.41 -0.30
C LEU A 23 -17.38 14.90 -0.45
N ALA A 24 -16.35 15.77 -0.42
CA ALA A 24 -16.53 17.21 -0.58
C ALA A 24 -17.09 17.54 -1.99
N ARG A 25 -16.61 16.83 -3.02
CA ARG A 25 -17.12 17.00 -4.40
C ARG A 25 -18.57 16.56 -4.54
N ARG A 26 -19.06 15.66 -3.66
CA ARG A 26 -20.49 15.32 -3.58
C ARG A 26 -21.32 16.39 -2.85
N GLY A 27 -20.68 17.37 -2.25
CA GLY A 27 -21.36 18.43 -1.51
C GLY A 27 -21.47 18.21 -0.01
N TRP A 28 -20.80 17.16 0.52
CA TRP A 28 -20.78 16.97 1.96
C TRP A 28 -19.86 18.00 2.63
N SER A 29 -20.27 18.46 3.83
CA SER A 29 -19.36 19.22 4.71
C SER A 29 -18.38 18.23 5.34
N VAL A 30 -17.08 18.41 5.11
CA VAL A 30 -16.04 17.46 5.54
C VAL A 30 -14.98 18.17 6.35
N ASP A 31 -14.70 17.65 7.57
CA ASP A 31 -13.57 18.05 8.39
C ASP A 31 -12.57 16.90 8.47
N VAL A 32 -11.29 17.18 8.30
CA VAL A 32 -10.21 16.19 8.38
C VAL A 32 -9.26 16.58 9.48
N PHE A 33 -9.00 15.67 10.43
CA PHE A 33 -8.10 15.91 11.55
C PHE A 33 -6.86 15.05 11.43
N GLU A 34 -5.67 15.69 11.44
CA GLU A 34 -4.38 15.01 11.29
C GLU A 34 -3.47 15.35 12.48
N LYS A 35 -2.89 14.32 13.08
CA LYS A 35 -2.02 14.50 14.26
C LYS A 35 -0.69 15.16 13.91
N ARG A 36 -0.21 14.99 12.68
CA ARG A 36 1.08 15.55 12.23
C ARG A 36 0.91 17.00 11.75
N PRO A 37 2.02 17.75 11.68
CA PRO A 37 1.99 19.08 11.05
C PRO A 37 1.67 19.00 9.56
N ASP A 38 1.28 20.13 8.99
CA ASP A 38 1.00 20.25 7.56
C ASP A 38 2.30 20.01 6.77
N PRO A 39 2.36 18.95 5.94
CA PRO A 39 3.59 18.66 5.19
C PRO A 39 3.94 19.70 4.13
N ARG A 40 2.99 20.56 3.78
CA ARG A 40 3.23 21.65 2.81
C ARG A 40 4.08 22.76 3.41
N SER A 41 4.03 22.94 4.76
CA SER A 41 4.76 24.00 5.44
C SER A 41 5.98 23.51 6.20
N ARG A 42 5.97 22.25 6.66
CA ARG A 42 7.00 21.69 7.50
C ARG A 42 7.79 20.54 6.89
N GLY A 43 7.44 20.16 5.66
CA GLY A 43 7.98 18.98 5.01
C GLY A 43 7.26 17.71 5.46
N TYR A 44 7.40 16.65 4.69
CA TYR A 44 6.70 15.40 4.92
C TYR A 44 7.38 14.61 6.06
N GLU A 45 6.65 14.41 7.15
CA GLU A 45 7.11 13.65 8.31
C GLU A 45 6.39 12.31 8.46
N GLY A 46 6.03 11.70 7.36
CA GLY A 46 5.36 10.42 7.44
C GLY A 46 6.33 9.28 7.18
N GLY A 47 6.52 8.38 8.06
CA GLY A 47 7.42 7.22 7.98
C GLY A 47 8.22 7.07 6.67
N ARG A 48 9.27 6.33 6.68
CA ARG A 48 10.25 6.40 5.58
C ARG A 48 9.94 5.59 4.34
N SER A 49 8.84 4.86 4.29
CA SER A 49 8.50 4.21 3.02
C SER A 49 8.10 5.29 2.01
N ILE A 50 9.07 5.68 1.23
CA ILE A 50 8.96 6.85 0.38
C ILE A 50 8.19 6.54 -0.90
N ASN A 51 8.34 5.33 -1.44
CA ASN A 51 7.75 4.95 -2.72
C ASN A 51 6.59 3.99 -2.57
N LEU A 52 5.61 4.18 -3.44
CA LEU A 52 4.42 3.35 -3.52
C LEU A 52 4.25 2.88 -4.95
N ALA A 53 3.74 1.65 -5.11
CA ALA A 53 3.42 1.11 -6.43
C ALA A 53 1.97 1.45 -6.75
N LEU A 54 1.77 2.33 -7.72
CA LEU A 54 0.44 2.74 -8.18
C LEU A 54 0.02 1.83 -9.34
N ALA A 55 -1.13 1.20 -9.19
CA ALA A 55 -1.71 0.27 -10.15
C ALA A 55 -3.06 0.80 -10.66
N GLU A 56 -3.71 0.07 -11.57
CA GLU A 56 -4.96 0.54 -12.21
C GLU A 56 -6.04 0.89 -11.18
N ARG A 57 -6.14 0.16 -10.07
CA ARG A 57 -7.13 0.44 -9.01
C ARG A 57 -6.94 1.82 -8.41
N GLY A 58 -5.70 2.15 -8.11
CA GLY A 58 -5.35 3.48 -7.60
C GLY A 58 -5.54 4.55 -8.66
N LEU A 59 -5.15 4.27 -9.90
CA LEU A 59 -5.36 5.20 -11.02
C LEU A 59 -6.84 5.50 -11.22
N HIS A 60 -7.70 4.48 -11.12
CA HIS A 60 -9.15 4.67 -11.23
C HIS A 60 -9.67 5.63 -10.16
N ALA A 61 -9.24 5.44 -8.91
CA ALA A 61 -9.66 6.33 -7.82
C ALA A 61 -9.17 7.78 -8.05
N LEU A 62 -7.93 7.92 -8.52
CA LEU A 62 -7.37 9.23 -8.84
C LEU A 62 -8.12 9.90 -10.01
N ARG A 63 -8.56 9.13 -11.01
CA ARG A 63 -9.40 9.64 -12.10
C ARG A 63 -10.70 10.23 -11.56
N LEU A 64 -11.37 9.49 -10.67
CA LEU A 64 -12.62 9.95 -10.06
C LEU A 64 -12.42 11.24 -9.26
N ALA A 65 -11.26 11.38 -8.63
CA ALA A 65 -10.91 12.58 -7.88
C ALA A 65 -10.35 13.73 -8.74
N GLY A 66 -10.14 13.48 -10.06
CA GLY A 66 -9.57 14.47 -10.97
C GLY A 66 -8.08 14.69 -10.78
N LEU A 67 -7.37 13.69 -10.23
CA LEU A 67 -5.97 13.82 -9.81
C LEU A 67 -4.99 13.02 -10.69
N GLN A 68 -5.49 12.21 -11.63
CA GLN A 68 -4.62 11.28 -12.36
C GLN A 68 -3.46 12.01 -13.06
N ASP A 69 -3.75 13.06 -13.83
CA ASP A 69 -2.71 13.73 -14.63
C ASP A 69 -1.62 14.34 -13.75
N ALA A 70 -2.03 15.00 -12.65
CA ALA A 70 -1.07 15.61 -11.71
C ALA A 70 -0.17 14.56 -11.04
N VAL A 71 -0.73 13.39 -10.72
CA VAL A 71 0.03 12.30 -10.11
C VAL A 71 0.94 11.64 -11.13
N MET A 72 0.44 11.39 -12.35
CA MET A 72 1.22 10.73 -13.39
C MET A 72 2.42 11.58 -13.85
N ALA A 73 2.32 12.91 -13.76
CA ALA A 73 3.45 13.80 -14.04
C ALA A 73 4.63 13.57 -13.07
N GLN A 74 4.38 12.93 -11.94
CA GLN A 74 5.38 12.66 -10.89
C GLN A 74 5.62 11.17 -10.67
N ALA A 75 5.21 10.33 -11.63
CA ALA A 75 5.33 8.87 -11.52
C ALA A 75 6.44 8.34 -12.43
N VAL A 76 7.08 7.26 -12.02
CA VAL A 76 8.09 6.57 -12.83
C VAL A 76 7.55 5.20 -13.23
N MET A 77 7.56 4.92 -14.53
CA MET A 77 7.08 3.63 -15.06
C MET A 77 7.97 2.48 -14.59
N MET A 78 7.36 1.39 -14.16
CA MET A 78 8.07 0.14 -13.86
C MET A 78 7.47 -0.97 -14.74
N ARG A 79 8.26 -1.42 -15.72
CA ARG A 79 7.84 -2.46 -16.68
C ARG A 79 7.83 -3.86 -16.08
N GLY A 80 8.64 -4.07 -15.04
CA GLY A 80 8.81 -5.39 -14.46
C GLY A 80 9.77 -5.37 -13.30
N ARG A 81 10.16 -6.56 -12.88
CA ARG A 81 11.19 -6.77 -11.86
C ARG A 81 12.52 -7.05 -12.55
N MET A 82 13.54 -6.23 -12.30
CA MET A 82 14.90 -6.50 -12.70
C MET A 82 15.52 -7.39 -11.62
N VAL A 83 15.62 -8.67 -11.89
CA VAL A 83 16.11 -9.66 -10.92
C VAL A 83 17.63 -9.74 -10.97
N HIS A 84 18.26 -9.61 -9.81
CA HIS A 84 19.73 -9.70 -9.65
C HIS A 84 20.04 -10.97 -8.85
N PRO A 85 20.22 -12.11 -9.52
CA PRO A 85 20.54 -13.37 -8.83
C PRO A 85 21.93 -13.31 -8.22
N LEU A 86 22.17 -14.16 -7.23
CA LEU A 86 23.51 -14.28 -6.65
C LEU A 86 24.44 -14.94 -7.69
N GLY A 87 25.39 -14.17 -8.20
CA GLY A 87 26.37 -14.68 -9.17
C GLY A 87 25.83 -14.96 -10.57
N GLY A 88 24.90 -14.14 -11.05
CA GLY A 88 24.36 -14.29 -12.41
C GLY A 88 24.11 -12.94 -13.07
N GLU A 89 23.66 -12.99 -14.33
CA GLU A 89 23.28 -11.78 -15.05
C GLU A 89 21.87 -11.35 -14.66
N SER A 90 21.67 -10.03 -14.58
CA SER A 90 20.36 -9.47 -14.28
C SER A 90 19.38 -9.72 -15.42
N GLN A 91 18.13 -9.98 -15.08
CA GLN A 91 17.08 -10.25 -16.06
C GLN A 91 15.81 -9.49 -15.73
N LEU A 92 15.22 -8.83 -16.73
CA LEU A 92 13.93 -8.15 -16.56
C LEU A 92 12.78 -9.14 -16.76
N LEU A 93 12.03 -9.36 -15.70
CA LEU A 93 10.79 -10.15 -15.71
C LEU A 93 9.62 -9.16 -15.81
N ARG A 94 9.05 -9.01 -17.00
CA ARG A 94 7.96 -8.06 -17.22
C ARG A 94 6.72 -8.43 -16.40
N TYR A 95 6.02 -7.40 -15.91
CA TYR A 95 4.75 -7.58 -15.20
C TYR A 95 3.63 -7.98 -16.15
N GLY A 96 3.52 -7.29 -17.27
CA GLY A 96 2.47 -7.49 -18.25
C GLY A 96 3.03 -7.80 -19.64
N ARG A 97 2.15 -7.77 -20.63
CA ARG A 97 2.50 -8.11 -22.02
C ARG A 97 3.37 -7.04 -22.68
N ASP A 98 3.07 -5.79 -22.39
CA ASP A 98 3.76 -4.65 -22.99
C ASP A 98 3.64 -3.42 -22.06
N ASP A 99 3.97 -2.24 -22.56
CA ASP A 99 3.98 -1.03 -21.75
C ASP A 99 2.58 -0.45 -21.45
N SER A 100 1.52 -1.11 -21.92
CA SER A 100 0.15 -0.78 -21.46
C SER A 100 -0.18 -1.49 -20.14
N GLU A 101 0.60 -2.51 -19.78
CA GLU A 101 0.41 -3.29 -18.55
C GLU A 101 1.63 -3.12 -17.65
N VAL A 102 1.68 -1.98 -16.96
CA VAL A 102 2.80 -1.58 -16.09
C VAL A 102 2.25 -1.05 -14.76
N ILE A 103 3.12 -0.91 -13.78
CA ILE A 103 2.82 -0.20 -12.55
C ILE A 103 3.74 1.02 -12.45
N TRP A 104 3.42 1.92 -11.53
CA TRP A 104 4.10 3.21 -11.46
C TRP A 104 4.64 3.44 -10.05
N SER A 105 5.90 3.83 -9.95
CA SER A 105 6.47 4.25 -8.67
C SER A 105 6.09 5.70 -8.45
N VAL A 106 5.51 6.00 -7.27
CA VAL A 106 5.13 7.37 -6.90
C VAL A 106 5.69 7.70 -5.53
N HIS A 107 6.16 8.92 -5.35
CA HIS A 107 6.70 9.39 -4.08
C HIS A 107 5.54 9.70 -3.12
N ARG A 108 5.50 9.00 -2.00
CA ARG A 108 4.39 9.07 -1.03
C ARG A 108 4.11 10.50 -0.54
N GLY A 109 5.15 11.25 -0.19
CA GLY A 109 4.98 12.60 0.35
C GLY A 109 4.41 13.56 -0.68
N ARG A 110 4.92 13.51 -1.91
CA ARG A 110 4.42 14.38 -2.99
C ARG A 110 2.97 14.04 -3.35
N LEU A 111 2.65 12.74 -3.40
CA LEU A 111 1.29 12.29 -3.64
C LEU A 111 0.35 12.81 -2.54
N ASN A 112 0.75 12.70 -1.27
CA ASN A 112 -0.06 13.16 -0.15
C ASN A 112 -0.30 14.67 -0.24
N ILE A 113 0.74 15.47 -0.56
CA ILE A 113 0.60 16.93 -0.71
C ILE A 113 -0.41 17.26 -1.82
N ALA A 114 -0.28 16.64 -2.99
CA ALA A 114 -1.20 16.86 -4.09
C ALA A 114 -2.65 16.52 -3.71
N MET A 115 -2.83 15.45 -2.93
CA MET A 115 -4.16 15.03 -2.49
C MET A 115 -4.75 15.95 -1.41
N LEU A 116 -3.90 16.49 -0.52
CA LEU A 116 -4.35 17.50 0.47
C LEU A 116 -4.81 18.78 -0.23
N ASP A 117 -4.03 19.23 -1.22
CA ASP A 117 -4.41 20.42 -2.00
C ASP A 117 -5.76 20.18 -2.70
N ALA A 118 -5.96 19.01 -3.26
CA ALA A 118 -7.22 18.65 -3.93
C ALA A 118 -8.40 18.61 -2.95
N ALA A 119 -8.19 18.06 -1.75
CA ALA A 119 -9.24 17.99 -0.73
C ALA A 119 -9.67 19.40 -0.30
N GLU A 120 -8.70 20.27 -0.06
CA GLU A 120 -8.96 21.66 0.32
C GLU A 120 -9.66 22.42 -0.82
N ALA A 121 -9.19 22.24 -2.05
CA ALA A 121 -9.81 22.84 -3.23
C ALA A 121 -11.25 22.34 -3.44
N ALA A 122 -11.56 21.12 -3.05
CA ALA A 122 -12.92 20.58 -3.11
C ALA A 122 -13.81 21.08 -1.98
N GLY A 123 -13.24 21.77 -0.98
CA GLY A 123 -14.00 22.38 0.12
C GLY A 123 -13.89 21.67 1.46
N ALA A 124 -13.03 20.65 1.58
CA ALA A 124 -12.77 20.03 2.87
C ALA A 124 -11.94 20.95 3.76
N ARG A 125 -12.19 20.93 5.07
CA ARG A 125 -11.43 21.70 6.04
C ARG A 125 -10.40 20.80 6.69
N LEU A 126 -9.11 21.18 6.61
CA LEU A 126 -7.99 20.37 7.11
C LEU A 126 -7.50 20.97 8.43
N HIS A 127 -7.41 20.12 9.47
CA HIS A 127 -6.98 20.52 10.81
C HIS A 127 -5.74 19.72 11.20
N PHE A 128 -4.57 20.35 11.14
CA PHE A 128 -3.30 19.69 11.44
C PHE A 128 -2.91 19.85 12.91
N CYS A 129 -1.98 19.01 13.35
CA CYS A 129 -1.53 18.95 14.75
C CYS A 129 -2.71 18.66 15.69
N GLN A 130 -3.65 17.80 15.26
CA GLN A 130 -4.85 17.48 16.00
C GLN A 130 -4.98 15.96 16.11
N ARG A 131 -4.49 15.37 17.20
CA ARG A 131 -4.59 13.92 17.44
C ARG A 131 -5.91 13.61 18.14
N LEU A 132 -6.59 12.59 17.68
CA LEU A 132 -7.82 12.11 18.36
C LEU A 132 -7.46 11.62 19.76
N ASP A 133 -8.11 12.16 20.78
CA ASP A 133 -7.84 11.88 22.17
C ASP A 133 -8.97 11.08 22.83
N GLY A 134 -10.20 11.26 22.36
CA GLY A 134 -11.35 10.51 22.86
C GLY A 134 -12.59 10.74 22.03
N VAL A 135 -13.58 9.85 22.19
CA VAL A 135 -14.86 9.97 21.48
C VAL A 135 -16.00 9.60 22.43
N ASP A 136 -16.99 10.47 22.51
CA ASP A 136 -18.30 10.13 23.06
C ASP A 136 -19.22 9.83 21.89
N PHE A 137 -19.38 8.55 21.57
CA PHE A 137 -20.20 8.12 20.45
C PHE A 137 -21.70 8.40 20.67
N SER A 138 -22.15 8.44 21.93
CA SER A 138 -23.55 8.72 22.24
C SER A 138 -23.89 10.18 21.98
N ALA A 139 -23.00 11.09 22.36
CA ALA A 139 -23.16 12.53 22.12
C ALA A 139 -22.71 12.94 20.72
N ARG A 140 -22.08 12.04 19.93
CA ARG A 140 -21.43 12.31 18.65
C ARG A 140 -20.44 13.46 18.77
N ARG A 141 -19.54 13.35 19.75
CA ARG A 141 -18.52 14.37 20.04
C ARG A 141 -17.15 13.72 20.16
N ALA A 142 -16.20 14.21 19.39
CA ALA A 142 -14.79 13.78 19.43
C ALA A 142 -13.97 14.88 20.11
N THR A 143 -12.97 14.49 20.87
CA THR A 143 -12.01 15.43 21.46
C THR A 143 -10.67 15.24 20.79
N PHE A 144 -10.12 16.32 20.25
CA PHE A 144 -8.78 16.34 19.62
C PHE A 144 -7.83 17.13 20.49
N VAL A 145 -6.55 16.75 20.48
CA VAL A 145 -5.51 17.41 21.27
C VAL A 145 -4.33 17.77 20.36
N ASN A 146 -3.84 18.97 20.53
CA ASN A 146 -2.59 19.39 19.92
C ASN A 146 -1.45 19.01 20.88
N ASP A 147 -0.60 18.09 20.45
CA ASP A 147 0.46 17.56 21.33
C ASP A 147 1.55 18.60 21.68
N HIS A 148 1.64 19.71 20.94
CA HIS A 148 2.63 20.77 21.26
C HIS A 148 2.19 21.67 22.41
N ASP A 149 0.96 22.19 22.35
CA ASP A 149 0.45 23.14 23.34
C ASP A 149 -0.54 22.53 24.31
N ARG A 150 -0.88 21.25 24.11
CA ARG A 150 -1.82 20.44 24.93
C ARG A 150 -3.24 21.00 24.94
N VAL A 151 -3.56 21.87 23.98
CA VAL A 151 -4.93 22.42 23.85
C VAL A 151 -5.84 21.32 23.33
N ARG A 152 -6.95 21.14 24.03
CA ARG A 152 -8.01 20.19 23.66
C ARG A 152 -9.16 20.94 23.01
N ARG A 153 -9.74 20.33 22.00
CA ARG A 153 -10.87 20.88 21.27
C ARG A 153 -11.92 19.80 21.05
N ASP A 154 -13.15 20.11 21.44
CA ASP A 154 -14.28 19.23 21.16
C ASP A 154 -14.83 19.56 19.77
N HIS A 155 -15.32 18.53 19.09
CA HIS A 155 -15.82 18.63 17.74
C HIS A 155 -17.03 17.70 17.59
N ASP A 156 -18.18 18.28 17.24
CA ASP A 156 -19.39 17.52 16.99
C ASP A 156 -19.35 16.97 15.55
N PHE A 157 -19.73 15.71 15.38
CA PHE A 157 -19.63 15.03 14.08
C PHE A 157 -20.96 14.35 13.71
N ALA A 158 -21.22 14.23 12.42
CA ALA A 158 -22.29 13.36 11.93
C ALA A 158 -21.85 11.90 11.99
N VAL A 159 -20.66 11.61 11.44
CA VAL A 159 -20.01 10.29 11.47
C VAL A 159 -18.49 10.48 11.55
N LEU A 160 -17.80 9.45 12.09
CA LEU A 160 -16.34 9.40 12.06
C LEU A 160 -15.86 8.36 11.05
N LEU A 161 -14.95 8.77 10.16
CA LEU A 161 -14.38 7.94 9.11
C LEU A 161 -12.89 7.75 9.41
N GLY A 162 -12.49 6.54 9.80
CA GLY A 162 -11.14 6.26 10.28
C GLY A 162 -10.16 5.95 9.18
N CYS A 163 -9.30 6.91 8.86
CA CYS A 163 -8.21 6.80 7.88
C CYS A 163 -6.84 7.01 8.56
N ASP A 164 -6.75 6.74 9.86
CA ASP A 164 -5.61 7.12 10.70
C ASP A 164 -4.54 6.03 10.82
N GLY A 165 -4.55 5.08 9.89
CA GLY A 165 -3.45 4.15 9.68
C GLY A 165 -3.43 2.97 10.67
N ALA A 166 -2.38 2.16 10.56
CA ALA A 166 -2.29 0.90 11.32
C ALA A 166 -2.38 1.11 12.84
N GLY A 167 -1.91 2.24 13.35
CA GLY A 167 -2.02 2.59 14.77
C GLY A 167 -3.24 3.45 15.10
N SER A 168 -4.39 3.15 14.49
CA SER A 168 -5.60 3.96 14.54
C SER A 168 -6.10 4.25 15.95
N GLY A 169 -6.21 5.54 16.28
CA GLY A 169 -6.84 6.01 17.50
C GLY A 169 -8.35 5.81 17.46
N LEU A 170 -8.95 5.93 16.28
CA LEU A 170 -10.39 5.69 16.18
C LEU A 170 -10.72 4.21 16.42
N ARG A 171 -9.90 3.28 15.89
CA ARG A 171 -10.08 1.85 16.17
C ARG A 171 -10.01 1.58 17.67
N ALA A 172 -9.04 2.17 18.35
CA ALA A 172 -8.89 2.03 19.81
C ALA A 172 -10.11 2.59 20.54
N ALA A 173 -10.64 3.74 20.08
CA ALA A 173 -11.84 4.34 20.69
C ALA A 173 -13.10 3.49 20.47
N MET A 174 -13.19 2.78 19.35
CA MET A 174 -14.33 1.91 19.03
C MET A 174 -14.32 0.60 19.83
N ALA A 175 -13.15 0.09 20.19
CA ALA A 175 -13.00 -1.24 20.79
C ALA A 175 -13.86 -1.48 22.06
N PRO A 176 -14.06 -0.50 22.96
CA PRO A 176 -14.96 -0.70 24.10
C PRO A 176 -16.45 -0.81 23.75
N HIS A 177 -16.83 -0.40 22.54
CA HIS A 177 -18.23 -0.29 22.12
C HIS A 177 -18.67 -1.39 21.17
N VAL A 178 -17.73 -2.03 20.47
CA VAL A 178 -18.04 -3.09 19.51
C VAL A 178 -16.88 -4.11 19.48
N ALA A 179 -17.24 -5.39 19.37
CA ALA A 179 -16.23 -6.45 19.27
C ALA A 179 -15.60 -6.41 17.87
N LEU A 180 -14.47 -5.70 17.74
CA LEU A 180 -13.78 -5.55 16.46
C LEU A 180 -13.19 -6.87 15.95
N GLY A 181 -12.92 -7.84 16.82
CA GLY A 181 -12.27 -9.09 16.44
C GLY A 181 -10.87 -8.86 15.89
N GLU A 182 -10.16 -7.91 16.50
CA GLU A 182 -8.83 -7.48 16.06
C GLU A 182 -7.79 -8.57 16.29
N SER A 183 -7.00 -8.84 15.25
CA SER A 183 -5.78 -9.65 15.36
C SER A 183 -4.67 -8.99 14.57
N PHE A 184 -3.46 -9.05 15.13
CA PHE A 184 -2.25 -8.56 14.45
C PHE A 184 -1.25 -9.70 14.37
N GLU A 185 -0.82 -10.02 13.16
CA GLU A 185 0.15 -11.08 12.90
C GLU A 185 1.46 -10.45 12.46
N PRO A 186 2.49 -10.41 13.35
CA PRO A 186 3.80 -9.93 12.93
C PRO A 186 4.40 -10.90 11.91
N LEU A 187 5.10 -10.36 10.91
CA LEU A 187 5.72 -11.18 9.87
C LEU A 187 6.99 -11.88 10.37
N GLY A 188 7.60 -11.40 11.45
CA GLY A 188 8.89 -11.92 11.92
C GLY A 188 10.07 -11.34 11.14
N HIS A 189 9.82 -10.45 10.22
CA HIS A 189 10.82 -9.72 9.42
C HIS A 189 10.67 -8.23 9.65
N GLY A 190 11.79 -7.51 9.54
CA GLY A 190 11.82 -6.06 9.53
C GLY A 190 12.28 -5.55 8.17
N TYR A 191 12.37 -4.24 8.07
CA TYR A 191 12.92 -3.62 6.87
C TYR A 191 13.81 -2.44 7.24
N LYS A 192 14.80 -2.18 6.37
CA LYS A 192 15.78 -1.09 6.51
C LYS A 192 15.86 -0.36 5.17
N GLU A 193 15.75 0.96 5.21
CA GLU A 193 15.79 1.77 3.98
C GLU A 193 17.16 2.39 3.78
N LEU A 194 17.62 2.41 2.51
CA LEU A 194 18.88 2.97 2.04
C LEU A 194 18.57 3.71 0.73
N GLU A 195 19.56 4.40 0.14
CA GLU A 195 19.34 5.14 -1.10
C GLU A 195 20.46 4.92 -2.12
N ILE A 196 20.05 4.76 -3.39
CA ILE A 196 20.96 4.85 -4.54
C ILE A 196 20.78 6.25 -5.12
N PRO A 197 21.80 7.11 -5.08
CA PRO A 197 21.69 8.47 -5.65
C PRO A 197 21.81 8.47 -7.17
N PRO A 198 21.57 9.60 -7.83
CA PRO A 198 21.74 9.69 -9.29
C PRO A 198 23.18 9.40 -9.72
N ALA A 199 23.33 9.01 -10.98
CA ALA A 199 24.64 8.88 -11.60
C ALA A 199 25.30 10.26 -11.75
N ALA A 200 26.60 10.29 -12.02
CA ALA A 200 27.37 11.54 -12.15
C ALA A 200 26.86 12.44 -13.27
N ASP A 201 26.24 11.86 -14.30
CA ASP A 201 25.64 12.60 -15.41
C ASP A 201 24.21 13.07 -15.12
N GLY A 202 23.70 12.80 -13.91
CA GLY A 202 22.33 13.14 -13.50
C GLY A 202 21.29 12.11 -13.90
N GLY A 203 21.68 11.00 -14.53
CA GLY A 203 20.77 9.92 -14.91
C GLY A 203 20.61 8.88 -13.78
N PHE A 204 19.88 7.81 -14.10
CA PHE A 204 19.77 6.66 -13.17
C PHE A 204 21.07 5.84 -13.21
N ARG A 205 21.51 5.34 -12.06
CA ARG A 205 22.69 4.47 -11.96
C ARG A 205 22.45 3.07 -12.50
N ILE A 206 21.19 2.61 -12.46
CA ILE A 206 20.75 1.31 -12.98
C ILE A 206 19.46 1.54 -13.75
N GLU A 207 18.88 0.49 -14.37
CA GLU A 207 17.67 0.62 -15.19
C GLU A 207 16.55 1.39 -14.45
N GLY A 208 16.17 2.55 -14.99
CA GLY A 208 15.21 3.45 -14.35
C GLY A 208 13.76 3.00 -14.41
N ASN A 209 13.42 2.10 -15.35
CA ASN A 209 12.02 1.71 -15.57
C ASN A 209 11.73 0.29 -15.07
N ALA A 210 12.29 -0.06 -13.92
CA ALA A 210 12.10 -1.37 -13.30
C ALA A 210 12.11 -1.26 -11.77
N LEU A 211 11.41 -2.18 -11.12
CA LEU A 211 11.64 -2.47 -9.71
C LEU A 211 12.82 -3.46 -9.66
N HIS A 212 13.90 -3.10 -9.00
CA HIS A 212 15.03 -4.00 -8.84
C HIS A 212 14.82 -4.91 -7.64
N ILE A 213 15.23 -6.18 -7.75
CA ILE A 213 15.13 -7.14 -6.66
C ILE A 213 16.37 -8.04 -6.62
N TRP A 214 16.92 -8.20 -5.43
CA TRP A 214 18.03 -9.12 -5.10
C TRP A 214 17.46 -10.21 -4.19
N PRO A 215 16.93 -11.32 -4.74
CA PRO A 215 16.41 -12.42 -3.92
C PRO A 215 17.56 -13.23 -3.32
N ARG A 216 17.42 -13.66 -2.06
CA ARG A 216 18.51 -14.38 -1.34
C ARG A 216 17.99 -15.57 -0.52
N GLY A 217 16.83 -16.12 -0.86
CA GLY A 217 16.27 -17.29 -0.17
C GLY A 217 16.01 -17.02 1.32
N GLY A 218 14.85 -16.45 1.62
CA GLY A 218 14.48 -16.12 2.99
C GLY A 218 14.56 -14.63 3.32
N TYR A 219 15.25 -13.84 2.49
CA TYR A 219 15.36 -12.38 2.62
C TYR A 219 15.65 -11.78 1.25
N MET A 220 15.55 -10.46 1.14
CA MET A 220 15.76 -9.79 -0.14
C MET A 220 16.01 -8.30 0.04
N CYS A 221 16.60 -7.70 -1.00
CA CYS A 221 16.69 -6.25 -1.15
C CYS A 221 15.87 -5.85 -2.37
N ILE A 222 15.18 -4.72 -2.33
CA ILE A 222 14.50 -4.17 -3.50
C ILE A 222 14.89 -2.71 -3.69
N ALA A 223 14.71 -2.16 -4.89
CA ALA A 223 14.93 -0.74 -5.15
C ALA A 223 13.88 -0.23 -6.13
N LEU A 224 13.18 0.85 -5.73
CA LEU A 224 12.15 1.50 -6.53
C LEU A 224 12.61 2.87 -7.00
N PRO A 225 12.41 3.20 -8.28
CA PRO A 225 12.92 4.47 -8.83
C PRO A 225 12.10 5.68 -8.40
N ASN A 226 12.79 6.82 -8.30
CA ASN A 226 12.20 8.14 -8.03
C ASN A 226 12.41 9.06 -9.24
N THR A 227 11.58 10.09 -9.35
CA THR A 227 11.70 11.09 -10.41
C THR A 227 13.02 11.86 -10.35
N GLU A 228 13.63 11.96 -9.16
CA GLU A 228 14.93 12.59 -8.94
C GLU A 228 16.11 11.73 -9.42
N ARG A 229 15.83 10.61 -10.06
CA ARG A 229 16.83 9.64 -10.54
C ARG A 229 17.53 8.89 -9.39
N THR A 230 16.97 8.95 -8.19
CA THR A 230 17.39 8.09 -7.06
C THR A 230 16.58 6.81 -7.07
N PHE A 231 16.99 5.84 -6.25
CA PHE A 231 16.16 4.69 -5.89
C PHE A 231 16.04 4.60 -4.38
N THR A 232 14.84 4.36 -3.90
CA THR A 232 14.64 3.95 -2.51
C THR A 232 14.92 2.46 -2.43
N VAL A 233 15.94 2.09 -1.68
CA VAL A 233 16.38 0.70 -1.48
C VAL A 233 15.81 0.20 -0.16
N THR A 234 15.24 -0.98 -0.14
CA THR A 234 14.70 -1.58 1.09
C THR A 234 15.23 -3.01 1.26
N LEU A 235 15.95 -3.23 2.35
CA LEU A 235 16.33 -4.57 2.79
C LEU A 235 15.22 -5.14 3.65
N PHE A 236 14.72 -6.33 3.31
CA PHE A 236 13.79 -7.11 4.12
C PHE A 236 14.55 -8.31 4.68
N LEU A 237 14.60 -8.44 6.01
CA LEU A 237 15.44 -9.42 6.69
C LEU A 237 14.72 -9.95 7.93
N PRO A 238 14.91 -11.23 8.30
CA PRO A 238 14.37 -11.73 9.57
C PRO A 238 14.83 -10.90 10.77
N ASN A 239 13.99 -10.81 11.77
CA ASN A 239 14.35 -10.13 13.02
C ASN A 239 15.32 -10.97 13.85
N GLU A 240 15.16 -12.30 13.82
CA GLU A 240 15.96 -13.28 14.57
C GLU A 240 16.41 -14.40 13.65
N GLY A 241 17.44 -15.14 14.07
CA GLY A 241 18.01 -16.23 13.27
C GLY A 241 19.29 -15.81 12.57
N GLU A 242 19.70 -16.55 11.54
CA GLU A 242 20.94 -16.29 10.80
C GLU A 242 20.68 -16.41 9.29
N PRO A 243 20.82 -15.32 8.50
CA PRO A 243 21.10 -13.95 8.93
C PRO A 243 19.84 -13.24 9.42
N SER A 244 20.02 -12.22 10.26
CA SER A 244 18.89 -11.44 10.79
C SER A 244 19.36 -10.06 11.25
N PHE A 245 18.40 -9.17 11.56
CA PHE A 245 18.78 -7.90 12.17
C PHE A 245 19.49 -8.08 13.52
N ALA A 246 19.15 -9.14 14.27
CA ALA A 246 19.84 -9.44 15.53
C ALA A 246 21.32 -9.80 15.34
N THR A 247 21.70 -10.33 14.16
CA THR A 247 23.10 -10.66 13.85
C THR A 247 23.85 -9.52 13.17
N LEU A 248 23.20 -8.34 13.00
CA LEU A 248 23.83 -7.16 12.41
C LEU A 248 23.81 -6.02 13.45
N PRO A 249 24.52 -6.20 14.60
CA PRO A 249 24.42 -5.23 15.70
C PRO A 249 25.13 -3.91 15.43
N ASP A 250 26.03 -3.88 14.46
CA ASP A 250 26.80 -2.69 14.16
C ASP A 250 27.06 -2.53 12.66
N LEU A 251 27.63 -1.39 12.29
CA LEU A 251 27.91 -1.05 10.89
C LEU A 251 28.88 -2.01 10.22
N ARG A 252 29.87 -2.52 10.98
CA ARG A 252 30.86 -3.46 10.42
C ARG A 252 30.19 -4.77 10.01
N ALA A 253 29.31 -5.31 10.87
CA ALA A 253 28.56 -6.52 10.57
C ALA A 253 27.63 -6.29 9.36
N ALA A 254 26.98 -5.13 9.31
CA ALA A 254 26.09 -4.78 8.19
C ALA A 254 26.85 -4.69 6.86
N ARG A 255 28.03 -4.04 6.86
CA ARG A 255 28.86 -3.98 5.64
C ARG A 255 29.29 -5.36 5.17
N ALA A 256 29.80 -6.19 6.09
CA ALA A 256 30.25 -7.56 5.75
C ALA A 256 29.07 -8.37 5.16
N PHE A 257 27.87 -8.20 5.72
CA PHE A 257 26.67 -8.85 5.20
C PHE A 257 26.37 -8.39 3.76
N PHE A 258 26.40 -7.07 3.51
CA PHE A 258 26.16 -6.55 2.15
C PHE A 258 27.26 -6.94 1.17
N GLU A 259 28.54 -6.96 1.61
CA GLU A 259 29.67 -7.40 0.77
C GLU A 259 29.52 -8.87 0.35
N ARG A 260 28.96 -9.71 1.22
CA ARG A 260 28.75 -11.12 0.94
C ARG A 260 27.51 -11.36 0.06
N ASP A 261 26.38 -10.73 0.41
CA ASP A 261 25.08 -11.09 -0.17
C ASP A 261 24.56 -10.09 -1.21
N PHE A 262 25.04 -8.84 -1.19
CA PHE A 262 24.58 -7.78 -2.07
C PHE A 262 25.78 -6.98 -2.64
N ALA A 263 26.82 -7.73 -3.04
CA ALA A 263 28.08 -7.15 -3.51
C ALA A 263 27.90 -6.23 -4.72
N ASP A 264 26.92 -6.50 -5.57
CA ASP A 264 26.61 -5.68 -6.75
C ASP A 264 25.75 -4.45 -6.39
N ALA A 265 25.01 -4.50 -5.29
CA ALA A 265 24.19 -3.39 -4.82
C ALA A 265 25.00 -2.39 -3.99
N LEU A 266 25.90 -2.88 -3.16
CA LEU A 266 26.64 -2.04 -2.19
C LEU A 266 27.38 -0.85 -2.85
N PRO A 267 28.09 -1.02 -3.99
CA PRO A 267 28.76 0.12 -4.63
C PRO A 267 27.80 1.18 -5.17
N LEU A 268 26.52 0.86 -5.33
CA LEU A 268 25.51 1.80 -5.79
C LEU A 268 25.03 2.72 -4.65
N ILE A 269 25.36 2.39 -3.38
CA ILE A 269 24.90 3.08 -2.18
C ILE A 269 26.10 3.73 -1.47
N PRO A 270 26.62 4.84 -1.99
CA PRO A 270 27.85 5.46 -1.41
C PRO A 270 27.66 5.94 0.02
N ASP A 271 26.44 6.30 0.41
CA ASP A 271 26.14 6.78 1.77
C ASP A 271 25.63 5.66 2.69
N PHE A 272 25.96 4.39 2.38
CA PHE A 272 25.54 3.21 3.14
C PHE A 272 25.68 3.38 4.65
N ASP A 273 26.84 3.87 5.10
CA ASP A 273 27.11 4.01 6.54
C ASP A 273 26.16 4.98 7.23
N ALA A 274 25.91 6.11 6.57
CA ALA A 274 24.99 7.13 7.10
C ALA A 274 23.54 6.61 7.10
N ASP A 275 23.13 5.98 5.99
CA ASP A 275 21.77 5.42 5.86
C ASP A 275 21.56 4.31 6.90
N TRP A 276 22.53 3.40 7.03
CA TRP A 276 22.40 2.30 7.99
C TRP A 276 22.28 2.82 9.43
N THR A 277 23.08 3.82 9.76
CA THR A 277 23.14 4.37 11.13
C THR A 277 21.89 5.19 11.46
N ASN A 278 21.45 6.02 10.52
CA ASN A 278 20.40 7.02 10.80
C ASN A 278 18.98 6.52 10.55
N ASN A 279 18.79 5.58 9.63
CA ASN A 279 17.44 5.11 9.30
C ASN A 279 17.00 4.02 10.30
N PRO A 280 15.77 4.08 10.80
CA PRO A 280 15.30 3.07 11.74
C PRO A 280 15.03 1.73 11.04
N THR A 281 15.00 0.66 11.81
CA THR A 281 14.49 -0.63 11.34
C THR A 281 12.98 -0.64 11.63
N GLY A 282 12.20 -0.87 10.58
CA GLY A 282 10.74 -0.93 10.69
C GLY A 282 10.24 -2.36 10.86
N ALA A 283 9.07 -2.51 11.47
CA ALA A 283 8.41 -3.81 11.66
C ALA A 283 7.33 -4.01 10.60
N LEU A 284 7.04 -5.27 10.28
CA LEU A 284 6.02 -5.66 9.32
C LEU A 284 5.01 -6.60 9.96
N GLY A 285 3.75 -6.46 9.57
CA GLY A 285 2.70 -7.36 10.03
C GLY A 285 1.38 -7.12 9.30
N THR A 286 0.42 -7.96 9.61
CA THR A 286 -0.91 -7.93 8.99
C THR A 286 -1.97 -7.74 10.08
N LEU A 287 -2.77 -6.70 9.94
CA LEU A 287 -3.89 -6.39 10.84
C LEU A 287 -5.17 -6.92 10.21
N ARG A 288 -5.95 -7.67 10.97
CA ARG A 288 -7.29 -8.13 10.55
C ARG A 288 -8.33 -7.72 11.56
N LEU A 289 -9.49 -7.30 11.08
CA LEU A 289 -10.67 -6.99 11.91
C LEU A 289 -11.87 -7.76 11.37
N ARG A 290 -12.71 -8.27 12.25
CA ARG A 290 -13.99 -8.90 11.87
C ARG A 290 -15.10 -7.89 11.67
N ASN A 291 -15.03 -6.76 12.37
CA ASN A 291 -15.98 -5.65 12.22
C ASN A 291 -15.21 -4.35 12.01
N TRP A 292 -15.63 -3.58 11.02
CA TRP A 292 -14.98 -2.30 10.67
C TRP A 292 -15.81 -1.10 11.10
N ARG A 293 -17.01 -1.32 11.65
CA ARG A 293 -17.98 -0.24 11.89
C ARG A 293 -18.55 -0.27 13.30
N LEU A 294 -19.06 0.88 13.72
CA LEU A 294 -19.85 1.04 14.95
C LEU A 294 -21.18 1.68 14.53
N ASP A 295 -22.16 0.83 14.22
CA ASP A 295 -23.51 1.21 13.79
C ASP A 295 -23.48 2.24 12.64
N ASP A 296 -24.13 3.40 12.86
CA ASP A 296 -24.15 4.54 11.93
C ASP A 296 -23.21 5.67 12.36
N ARG A 297 -22.31 5.39 13.33
CA ARG A 297 -21.49 6.43 13.99
C ARG A 297 -20.06 6.47 13.51
N ALA A 298 -19.48 5.31 13.17
CA ALA A 298 -18.07 5.26 12.76
C ALA A 298 -17.80 4.07 11.85
N VAL A 299 -16.82 4.23 10.94
CA VAL A 299 -16.32 3.14 10.10
C VAL A 299 -14.81 3.33 9.85
N LEU A 300 -14.08 2.22 9.81
CA LEU A 300 -12.63 2.20 9.54
C LEU A 300 -12.39 1.77 8.10
N LEU A 301 -11.31 2.30 7.48
CA LEU A 301 -10.90 1.90 6.12
C LEU A 301 -9.38 2.02 5.97
N GLY A 302 -8.86 1.42 4.91
CA GLY A 302 -7.43 1.40 4.66
C GLY A 302 -6.67 0.72 5.79
N ASP A 303 -5.46 1.21 6.07
CA ASP A 303 -4.60 0.60 7.09
C ASP A 303 -5.23 0.61 8.50
N ALA A 304 -6.20 1.48 8.76
CA ALA A 304 -6.90 1.48 10.06
C ALA A 304 -7.74 0.21 10.24
N ALA A 305 -8.21 -0.38 9.13
CA ALA A 305 -9.02 -1.60 9.13
C ALA A 305 -8.22 -2.85 8.77
N HIS A 306 -7.23 -2.73 7.86
CA HIS A 306 -6.62 -3.92 7.24
C HIS A 306 -5.17 -3.68 6.79
N ALA A 307 -4.34 -3.11 7.63
CA ALA A 307 -2.91 -2.92 7.32
C ALA A 307 -2.31 -4.26 6.86
N MET A 308 -1.43 -4.18 5.87
CA MET A 308 -0.86 -5.37 5.23
C MET A 308 0.62 -5.20 4.93
N VAL A 309 1.30 -6.31 4.72
CA VAL A 309 2.71 -6.30 4.30
C VAL A 309 2.81 -5.76 2.86
N PRO A 310 3.93 -5.09 2.50
CA PRO A 310 3.98 -4.29 1.26
C PRO A 310 4.25 -5.07 -0.03
N PHE A 311 4.41 -6.38 0.01
CA PHE A 311 5.05 -7.13 -1.06
C PHE A 311 4.27 -7.25 -2.37
N HIS A 312 2.96 -7.02 -2.35
CA HIS A 312 2.18 -6.95 -3.60
C HIS A 312 2.03 -5.50 -4.10
N GLY A 313 2.46 -4.52 -3.31
CA GLY A 313 2.32 -3.12 -3.66
C GLY A 313 0.86 -2.64 -3.67
N GLN A 314 -0.02 -3.28 -2.89
CA GLN A 314 -1.45 -3.02 -2.99
C GLN A 314 -2.07 -2.28 -1.80
N GLY A 315 -1.32 -1.98 -0.75
CA GLY A 315 -1.90 -1.30 0.42
C GLY A 315 -2.61 0.01 0.06
N MET A 316 -1.91 0.90 -0.66
CA MET A 316 -2.48 2.16 -1.13
C MET A 316 -3.64 1.93 -2.10
N ASN A 317 -3.44 1.04 -3.08
CA ASN A 317 -4.46 0.78 -4.11
C ASN A 317 -5.75 0.22 -3.48
N CYS A 318 -5.62 -0.66 -2.49
CA CYS A 318 -6.74 -1.21 -1.74
C CYS A 318 -7.47 -0.12 -0.94
N ALA A 319 -6.72 0.73 -0.24
CA ALA A 319 -7.29 1.86 0.51
C ALA A 319 -8.01 2.85 -0.41
N PHE A 320 -7.47 3.06 -1.62
CA PHE A 320 -8.13 3.93 -2.60
C PHE A 320 -9.44 3.33 -3.10
N GLU A 321 -9.49 2.01 -3.31
CA GLU A 321 -10.76 1.33 -3.61
C GLU A 321 -11.75 1.44 -2.45
N ASP A 322 -11.26 1.38 -1.19
CA ASP A 322 -12.13 1.60 -0.04
C ASP A 322 -12.76 2.98 -0.09
N CYS A 323 -11.97 4.02 -0.40
CA CYS A 323 -12.49 5.39 -0.49
C CYS A 323 -13.59 5.49 -1.54
N VAL A 324 -13.38 4.90 -2.72
CA VAL A 324 -14.36 4.91 -3.81
C VAL A 324 -15.62 4.14 -3.40
N ALA A 325 -15.46 2.98 -2.78
CA ALA A 325 -16.58 2.16 -2.34
C ALA A 325 -17.40 2.88 -1.26
N LEU A 326 -16.72 3.45 -0.25
CA LEU A 326 -17.42 4.14 0.83
C LEU A 326 -18.15 5.38 0.32
N ASP A 327 -17.52 6.18 -0.55
CA ASP A 327 -18.15 7.34 -1.18
C ASP A 327 -19.43 6.92 -1.94
N ARG A 328 -19.35 5.81 -2.70
CA ARG A 328 -20.51 5.30 -3.45
C ARG A 328 -21.62 4.85 -2.48
N HIS A 329 -21.28 4.04 -1.47
CA HIS A 329 -22.29 3.55 -0.52
C HIS A 329 -22.94 4.69 0.27
N ILE A 330 -22.18 5.71 0.67
CA ILE A 330 -22.75 6.89 1.35
C ILE A 330 -23.73 7.62 0.42
N GLY A 331 -23.42 7.67 -0.88
CA GLY A 331 -24.28 8.33 -1.86
C GLY A 331 -25.54 7.55 -2.23
N GLU A 332 -25.54 6.24 -2.07
CA GLU A 332 -26.63 5.36 -2.52
C GLU A 332 -27.55 4.85 -1.40
N ALA A 333 -27.03 4.72 -0.19
CA ALA A 333 -27.76 4.07 0.91
C ALA A 333 -28.76 5.03 1.57
N ALA A 334 -29.74 4.44 2.27
CA ALA A 334 -30.77 5.21 2.98
C ALA A 334 -30.24 5.92 4.23
N GLY A 335 -28.98 5.66 4.62
CA GLY A 335 -28.35 6.29 5.78
C GLY A 335 -27.00 5.65 6.07
N PHE A 336 -26.25 6.26 6.99
CA PHE A 336 -24.88 5.86 7.26
C PHE A 336 -24.74 4.40 7.75
N GLY A 337 -25.69 3.92 8.56
CA GLY A 337 -25.63 2.53 9.05
C GLY A 337 -25.68 1.53 7.89
N ALA A 338 -26.62 1.72 6.96
CA ALA A 338 -26.73 0.87 5.77
C ALA A 338 -25.51 1.02 4.86
N ALA A 339 -25.01 2.25 4.72
CA ALA A 339 -23.81 2.52 3.90
C ALA A 339 -22.59 1.77 4.47
N PHE A 340 -22.38 1.86 5.78
CA PHE A 340 -21.24 1.23 6.44
C PHE A 340 -21.32 -0.30 6.40
N GLU A 341 -22.52 -0.84 6.54
CA GLU A 341 -22.75 -2.29 6.45
C GLU A 341 -22.45 -2.80 5.05
N ALA A 342 -22.96 -2.12 4.03
CA ALA A 342 -22.72 -2.52 2.63
C ALA A 342 -21.25 -2.36 2.26
N PHE A 343 -20.60 -1.29 2.72
CA PHE A 343 -19.18 -1.06 2.52
C PHE A 343 -18.34 -2.20 3.13
N GLU A 344 -18.58 -2.52 4.40
CA GLU A 344 -17.85 -3.59 5.09
C GLU A 344 -18.07 -4.94 4.37
N ALA A 345 -19.31 -5.25 4.01
CA ALA A 345 -19.64 -6.50 3.33
C ALA A 345 -18.92 -6.63 1.98
N GLU A 346 -18.77 -5.53 1.25
CA GLU A 346 -18.05 -5.52 -0.02
C GLU A 346 -16.54 -5.58 0.17
N ARG A 347 -16.01 -4.74 1.07
CA ARG A 347 -14.57 -4.52 1.10
C ARG A 347 -13.78 -5.50 1.96
N ARG A 348 -14.35 -6.01 3.06
CA ARG A 348 -13.62 -6.89 3.97
C ARG A 348 -13.13 -8.17 3.29
N PRO A 349 -13.96 -8.92 2.52
CA PRO A 349 -13.42 -10.11 1.83
C PRO A 349 -12.32 -9.78 0.83
N ASN A 350 -12.39 -8.61 0.20
CA ASN A 350 -11.37 -8.15 -0.73
C ASN A 350 -10.06 -7.81 -0.01
N ALA A 351 -10.15 -7.15 1.14
CA ALA A 351 -8.96 -6.84 1.96
C ALA A 351 -8.29 -8.13 2.45
N GLU A 352 -9.08 -9.09 2.95
CA GLU A 352 -8.55 -10.38 3.40
C GLU A 352 -7.83 -11.12 2.26
N ALA A 353 -8.39 -11.07 1.05
CA ALA A 353 -7.79 -11.72 -0.11
C ALA A 353 -6.46 -11.08 -0.50
N ILE A 354 -6.39 -9.75 -0.55
CA ILE A 354 -5.13 -9.09 -0.93
C ILE A 354 -4.07 -9.23 0.18
N GLN A 355 -4.48 -9.27 1.45
CA GLN A 355 -3.55 -9.57 2.54
C GLN A 355 -2.91 -10.95 2.35
N ALA A 356 -3.72 -11.96 2.00
CA ALA A 356 -3.21 -13.31 1.73
C ALA A 356 -2.26 -13.30 0.52
N MET A 357 -2.65 -12.64 -0.57
CA MET A 357 -1.81 -12.54 -1.76
C MET A 357 -0.50 -11.80 -1.51
N ALA A 358 -0.50 -10.81 -0.61
CA ALA A 358 0.74 -10.08 -0.26
C ALA A 358 1.72 -10.99 0.48
N LEU A 359 1.22 -11.86 1.36
CA LEU A 359 2.06 -12.84 2.07
C LEU A 359 2.61 -13.89 1.09
N GLU A 360 1.78 -14.39 0.18
CA GLU A 360 2.23 -15.34 -0.86
C GLU A 360 3.30 -14.69 -1.75
N ASN A 361 3.08 -13.44 -2.14
CA ASN A 361 4.02 -12.73 -3.00
C ASN A 361 5.37 -12.49 -2.30
N TYR A 362 5.38 -12.36 -0.97
CA TYR A 362 6.64 -12.24 -0.23
C TYR A 362 7.50 -13.49 -0.40
N VAL A 363 6.88 -14.65 -0.22
CA VAL A 363 7.60 -15.94 -0.39
C VAL A 363 8.09 -16.06 -1.85
N GLU A 364 7.25 -15.71 -2.82
CA GLU A 364 7.62 -15.72 -4.23
C GLU A 364 8.85 -14.84 -4.49
N MET A 365 8.81 -13.60 -4.01
CA MET A 365 9.86 -12.60 -4.31
C MET A 365 11.22 -12.96 -3.69
N ARG A 366 11.22 -13.44 -2.46
CA ARG A 366 12.48 -13.71 -1.75
C ARG A 366 13.10 -15.08 -2.10
N ASP A 367 12.25 -16.06 -2.46
CA ASP A 367 12.66 -17.47 -2.55
C ASP A 367 12.60 -18.04 -3.96
N ARG A 368 11.71 -17.54 -4.84
CA ARG A 368 11.36 -18.25 -6.06
C ARG A 368 11.53 -17.46 -7.36
N VAL A 369 11.71 -16.17 -7.29
CA VAL A 369 11.66 -15.31 -8.49
C VAL A 369 12.78 -15.63 -9.50
N ASP A 370 13.88 -16.28 -9.07
CA ASP A 370 14.96 -16.73 -9.93
C ASP A 370 14.98 -18.26 -10.11
N ASP A 371 13.96 -18.94 -9.63
CA ASP A 371 13.83 -20.42 -9.72
C ASP A 371 13.35 -20.84 -11.12
N ALA A 372 13.95 -21.88 -11.69
CA ALA A 372 13.67 -22.32 -13.06
C ALA A 372 12.22 -22.76 -13.25
N ASP A 373 11.66 -23.47 -12.26
CA ASP A 373 10.27 -23.95 -12.34
C ASP A 373 9.30 -22.76 -12.28
N PHE A 374 9.61 -21.76 -11.46
CA PHE A 374 8.80 -20.52 -11.39
C PHE A 374 8.83 -19.79 -12.73
N LEU A 375 10.01 -19.66 -13.35
CA LEU A 375 10.15 -18.99 -14.65
C LEU A 375 9.36 -19.75 -15.74
N LEU A 376 9.41 -21.09 -15.70
CA LEU A 376 8.65 -21.94 -16.63
C LEU A 376 7.15 -21.76 -16.41
N GLN A 377 6.69 -21.73 -15.16
CA GLN A 377 5.29 -21.50 -14.83
C GLN A 377 4.82 -20.12 -15.37
N ARG A 378 5.64 -19.08 -15.21
CA ARG A 378 5.30 -17.74 -15.71
C ARG A 378 5.21 -17.71 -17.25
N ALA A 379 6.11 -18.43 -17.92
CA ALA A 379 6.06 -18.57 -19.39
C ALA A 379 4.77 -19.28 -19.83
N LEU A 380 4.40 -20.34 -19.12
CA LEU A 380 3.17 -21.09 -19.39
C LEU A 380 1.92 -20.23 -19.16
N GLU A 381 1.87 -19.48 -18.07
CA GLU A 381 0.75 -18.57 -17.79
C GLU A 381 0.56 -17.56 -18.92
N ARG A 382 1.67 -17.04 -19.45
CA ARG A 382 1.64 -16.09 -20.56
C ARG A 382 1.09 -16.75 -21.82
N LEU A 383 1.57 -17.95 -22.14
CA LEU A 383 1.10 -18.72 -23.31
C LEU A 383 -0.41 -19.01 -23.19
N LEU A 384 -0.87 -19.41 -22.00
CA LEU A 384 -2.29 -19.69 -21.77
C LEU A 384 -3.13 -18.41 -21.90
N ALA A 385 -2.64 -17.28 -21.41
CA ALA A 385 -3.34 -16.00 -21.53
C ALA A 385 -3.48 -15.58 -23.01
N ASP A 386 -2.43 -15.82 -23.81
CA ASP A 386 -2.46 -15.51 -25.24
C ASP A 386 -3.41 -16.42 -26.00
N ARG A 387 -3.45 -17.72 -25.66
CA ARG A 387 -4.32 -18.69 -26.32
C ARG A 387 -5.78 -18.59 -25.90
N HIS A 388 -6.03 -18.16 -24.67
CA HIS A 388 -7.39 -18.14 -24.10
C HIS A 388 -7.71 -16.76 -23.49
N PRO A 389 -7.71 -15.70 -24.31
CA PRO A 389 -7.92 -14.34 -23.80
C PRO A 389 -9.28 -14.23 -23.09
N GLY A 390 -9.26 -13.61 -21.90
CA GLY A 390 -10.45 -13.46 -21.06
C GLY A 390 -10.80 -14.69 -20.24
N ARG A 391 -10.40 -15.88 -20.69
CA ARG A 391 -10.63 -17.13 -19.94
C ARG A 391 -9.50 -17.44 -18.98
N PHE A 392 -8.25 -17.32 -19.44
CA PHE A 392 -7.08 -17.42 -18.58
C PHE A 392 -6.50 -16.01 -18.43
N VAL A 393 -6.57 -15.45 -17.24
CA VAL A 393 -6.03 -14.12 -16.95
C VAL A 393 -5.08 -14.27 -15.75
N PRO A 394 -3.78 -14.02 -15.93
CA PRO A 394 -2.83 -14.16 -14.82
C PRO A 394 -3.30 -13.41 -13.58
N ARG A 395 -3.10 -14.01 -12.41
CA ARG A 395 -3.55 -13.40 -11.14
C ARG A 395 -2.97 -11.99 -10.96
N TYR A 396 -1.68 -11.82 -11.29
CA TYR A 396 -1.04 -10.52 -11.19
C TYR A 396 -1.75 -9.47 -12.06
N SER A 397 -2.16 -9.85 -13.27
CA SER A 397 -2.89 -8.94 -14.17
C SER A 397 -4.26 -8.56 -13.62
N MET A 398 -4.99 -9.53 -13.04
CA MET A 398 -6.29 -9.25 -12.40
C MET A 398 -6.14 -8.25 -11.25
N VAL A 399 -5.04 -8.32 -10.51
CA VAL A 399 -4.79 -7.46 -9.35
C VAL A 399 -4.26 -6.08 -9.77
N SER A 400 -3.33 -6.02 -10.72
CA SER A 400 -2.56 -4.80 -11.00
C SER A 400 -3.05 -4.00 -12.21
N PHE A 401 -3.57 -4.67 -13.24
CA PHE A 401 -3.96 -4.00 -14.50
C PHE A 401 -5.46 -3.95 -14.73
N LEU A 402 -6.21 -4.75 -13.96
CA LEU A 402 -7.66 -4.77 -14.01
C LEU A 402 -8.21 -4.37 -12.63
N ARG A 403 -9.54 -4.25 -12.55
CA ARG A 403 -10.21 -3.98 -11.28
C ARG A 403 -11.07 -5.15 -10.83
N THR A 404 -10.66 -6.36 -11.22
CA THR A 404 -11.28 -7.59 -10.74
C THR A 404 -11.25 -7.59 -9.21
N PRO A 405 -12.37 -7.79 -8.51
CA PRO A 405 -12.33 -7.80 -7.04
C PRO A 405 -11.23 -8.73 -6.54
N TYR A 406 -10.51 -8.30 -5.50
CA TYR A 406 -9.37 -9.09 -5.00
C TYR A 406 -9.77 -10.51 -4.60
N ALA A 407 -10.95 -10.67 -3.99
CA ALA A 407 -11.45 -12.00 -3.61
C ALA A 407 -11.63 -12.88 -4.85
N THR A 408 -12.19 -12.32 -5.92
CA THR A 408 -12.34 -13.03 -7.19
C THR A 408 -10.97 -13.37 -7.80
N ALA A 409 -10.04 -12.40 -7.81
CA ALA A 409 -8.69 -12.63 -8.36
C ALA A 409 -7.96 -13.73 -7.58
N PHE A 410 -8.13 -13.75 -6.25
CA PHE A 410 -7.50 -14.74 -5.37
C PHE A 410 -8.04 -16.16 -5.69
N GLU A 411 -9.35 -16.33 -5.70
CA GLU A 411 -9.94 -17.65 -5.93
C GLU A 411 -9.68 -18.13 -7.37
N ARG A 412 -9.88 -17.25 -8.36
CA ARG A 412 -9.62 -17.59 -9.76
C ARG A 412 -8.14 -17.94 -9.97
N GLY A 413 -7.25 -17.18 -9.32
CA GLY A 413 -5.81 -17.44 -9.39
C GLY A 413 -5.41 -18.80 -8.85
N LYS A 414 -6.07 -19.27 -7.78
CA LYS A 414 -5.84 -20.62 -7.22
C LYS A 414 -6.20 -21.69 -8.25
N VAL A 415 -7.34 -21.55 -8.90
CA VAL A 415 -7.78 -22.51 -9.94
C VAL A 415 -6.81 -22.49 -11.12
N GLN A 416 -6.36 -21.35 -11.52
CA GLN A 416 -5.42 -21.23 -12.64
C GLN A 416 -4.00 -21.72 -12.32
N UNK A 417 -3.78 -21.52 -11.19
CA UNK A 417 -2.63 -21.93 -10.85
C UNK A 417 -2.47 -23.24 -10.90
N LEU A 418 -3.38 -23.93 -10.35
CA LEU A 418 -3.47 -25.38 -10.40
C LEU A 418 -3.42 -25.87 -11.86
N ALA A 419 -4.15 -25.20 -12.71
CA ALA A 419 -4.17 -25.52 -14.15
C ALA A 419 -2.78 -25.41 -14.77
N ALA A 420 -2.00 -24.42 -14.37
CA ALA A 420 -0.64 -24.22 -14.88
C ALA A 420 0.38 -25.23 -14.28
N ALA A 421 0.06 -25.82 -13.14
CA ALA A 421 0.94 -26.77 -12.45
C ALA A 421 0.61 -28.25 -12.70
N ASP A 422 -0.57 -28.55 -13.24
CA ASP A 422 -1.07 -29.93 -13.40
C ASP A 422 -1.38 -30.21 -14.88
N ALA A 423 -0.60 -31.11 -15.47
CA ALA A 423 -0.77 -31.50 -16.88
C ALA A 423 -2.16 -32.07 -17.18
N ALA A 424 -2.82 -32.72 -16.22
CA ALA A 424 -4.17 -33.25 -16.40
C ALA A 424 -5.20 -32.10 -16.45
N VAL A 425 -4.97 -31.04 -15.71
CA VAL A 425 -5.83 -29.83 -15.77
C VAL A 425 -5.52 -29.05 -17.05
N LEU A 426 -4.24 -28.96 -17.44
CA LEU A 426 -3.85 -28.31 -18.69
C LEU A 426 -4.48 -28.99 -19.90
N ALA A 427 -4.53 -30.34 -19.90
CA ALA A 427 -5.15 -31.11 -20.97
C ALA A 427 -6.64 -30.83 -21.10
N ARG A 428 -7.32 -30.47 -20.03
CA ARG A 428 -8.75 -30.10 -20.05
C ARG A 428 -9.00 -28.70 -20.60
N LEU A 429 -7.97 -27.84 -20.62
CA LEU A 429 -8.12 -26.49 -21.16
C LEU A 429 -8.03 -26.48 -22.69
N ALA A 430 -7.33 -27.45 -23.27
CA ALA A 430 -7.12 -27.52 -24.71
C ALA A 430 -8.44 -27.67 -25.51
N PRO A 431 -9.41 -28.50 -25.07
CA PRO A 431 -10.66 -28.67 -25.84
C PRO A 431 -11.61 -27.48 -25.81
N LEU A 432 -11.27 -26.39 -25.12
CA LEU A 432 -12.15 -25.23 -25.01
C LEU A 432 -11.92 -24.18 -26.10
N GLU A 433 -11.18 -24.50 -27.18
CA GLU A 433 -10.90 -23.62 -28.33
C GLU A 433 -12.13 -23.33 -29.17
#